data_fc33394a389c1d812f1ce6fc2dc4ce5d
#
_entry.id   fc33394a389c1d812f1ce6fc2dc4ce5d
#
_cell.length_a   1.000
_cell.length_b   1.000
_cell.length_c   1.000
_cell.angle_alpha   90.00
_cell.angle_beta   90.00
_cell.angle_gamma   90.00
#
_symmetry.space_group_name_H-M   'P 1'
#
loop_
_entity.id
_entity.type
_entity.pdbx_description
1 polymer ?
#
loop_
_entity_poly.entity_id
_entity_poly.type
_entity_poly.pdbx_seq_one_letter_code
_entity_poly.pdbx_strand_id
1 'polypeptide(L)'
;MKKLFVTLLAVFICAVAGTVVYAKWFVESTPRFHGEIAKIVPAELPGWTVEEVPIGETQGMIDYVIKLLKFDQCVSRRYVKGNLAITFYAAYWSPGKKSPIDAGGHNPDACWVDNGWTRIGREFAVTGTKLGSRELQPYEMGLYEREGIQLPVMFWHLVNGDVHAYKDHRQGWKEGFAGVFFRLPKRIEDLKRLGLNQRAEQIFMRVSFDGQDLQKVLENPDFHTFMNYLAPLGIFTDQTWDGYSEIKK
;
A
#
# COMPACT_ATOMS: atom_id res chain seq x y z
N MET A 1 -50.11 12.08 -7.57
CA MET A 1 -49.14 11.06 -7.22
C MET A 1 -47.78 11.25 -7.92
N LYS A 2 -47.68 11.36 -9.25
CA LYS A 2 -46.39 11.53 -9.96
C LYS A 2 -45.56 12.75 -9.51
N LYS A 3 -46.19 13.93 -9.33
CA LYS A 3 -45.47 15.14 -8.87
C LYS A 3 -44.93 14.98 -7.46
N LEU A 4 -45.66 14.39 -6.52
CA LEU A 4 -45.21 14.13 -5.16
C LEU A 4 -44.03 13.17 -5.15
N PHE A 5 -44.07 12.09 -5.93
CA PHE A 5 -42.97 11.13 -6.05
C PHE A 5 -41.70 11.78 -6.61
N VAL A 6 -41.81 12.61 -7.66
CA VAL A 6 -40.69 13.35 -8.24
C VAL A 6 -40.06 14.31 -7.22
N THR A 7 -40.91 15.04 -6.45
CA THR A 7 -40.42 15.94 -5.41
C THR A 7 -39.71 15.21 -4.31
N LEU A 8 -40.26 14.10 -3.80
CA LEU A 8 -39.62 13.28 -2.77
C LEU A 8 -38.28 12.69 -3.24
N LEU A 9 -38.22 12.21 -4.49
CA LEU A 9 -36.99 11.71 -5.08
C LEU A 9 -35.95 12.82 -5.21
N ALA A 10 -36.31 14.02 -5.63
CA ALA A 10 -35.39 15.16 -5.73
C ALA A 10 -34.84 15.56 -4.34
N VAL A 11 -35.71 15.64 -3.34
CA VAL A 11 -35.28 15.91 -1.94
C VAL A 11 -34.32 14.84 -1.43
N PHE A 12 -34.62 13.57 -1.69
CA PHE A 12 -33.74 12.46 -1.30
C PHE A 12 -32.36 12.57 -1.97
N ILE A 13 -32.33 12.84 -3.27
CA ILE A 13 -31.07 13.02 -4.02
C ILE A 13 -30.26 14.20 -3.44
N CYS A 14 -30.93 15.34 -3.18
CA CYS A 14 -30.28 16.51 -2.59
C CYS A 14 -29.75 16.22 -1.18
N ALA A 15 -30.49 15.49 -0.35
CA ALA A 15 -30.05 15.10 0.99
C ALA A 15 -28.82 14.18 0.93
N VAL A 16 -28.85 13.16 0.06
CA VAL A 16 -27.70 12.26 -0.15
C VAL A 16 -26.50 13.03 -0.68
N ALA A 17 -26.67 13.88 -1.69
CA ALA A 17 -25.58 14.70 -2.23
C ALA A 17 -25.02 15.65 -1.17
N GLY A 18 -25.87 16.32 -0.39
CA GLY A 18 -25.48 17.19 0.72
C GLY A 18 -24.70 16.44 1.80
N THR A 19 -25.13 15.25 2.18
CA THR A 19 -24.42 14.39 3.14
C THR A 19 -23.04 13.98 2.61
N VAL A 20 -22.93 13.58 1.36
CA VAL A 20 -21.65 13.22 0.72
C VAL A 20 -20.69 14.42 0.69
N VAL A 21 -21.21 15.60 0.28
CA VAL A 21 -20.43 16.84 0.25
C VAL A 21 -19.94 17.20 1.66
N TYR A 22 -20.85 17.17 2.63
CA TYR A 22 -20.51 17.46 4.03
C TYR A 22 -19.43 16.49 4.56
N ALA A 23 -19.63 15.19 4.38
CA ALA A 23 -18.67 14.17 4.84
C ALA A 23 -17.30 14.34 4.15
N LYS A 24 -17.29 14.72 2.87
CA LYS A 24 -16.05 14.86 2.09
C LYS A 24 -15.26 16.14 2.42
N TRP A 25 -15.94 17.23 2.76
CA TRP A 25 -15.33 18.55 2.84
C TRP A 25 -15.23 19.11 4.26
N PHE A 26 -16.11 18.67 5.17
CA PHE A 26 -16.22 19.25 6.51
C PHE A 26 -15.88 18.27 7.65
N VAL A 27 -15.80 16.96 7.37
CA VAL A 27 -15.38 16.01 8.40
C VAL A 27 -13.85 15.87 8.32
N GLU A 28 -13.18 16.38 9.35
CA GLU A 28 -11.73 16.20 9.50
C GLU A 28 -11.42 14.78 9.97
N SER A 29 -10.36 14.22 9.42
CA SER A 29 -9.79 12.95 9.87
C SER A 29 -8.41 13.25 10.43
N THR A 30 -8.20 12.96 11.70
CA THR A 30 -6.91 13.14 12.36
C THR A 30 -5.99 11.98 11.95
N PRO A 31 -4.78 12.26 11.44
CA PRO A 31 -3.82 11.22 11.16
C PRO A 31 -3.40 10.52 12.46
N ARG A 32 -3.21 9.22 12.40
CA ARG A 32 -2.63 8.43 13.49
C ARG A 32 -1.11 8.40 13.42
N PHE A 33 -0.59 8.43 12.20
CA PHE A 33 0.84 8.45 11.97
C PHE A 33 1.39 9.87 12.09
N HIS A 34 2.24 10.10 13.08
CA HIS A 34 2.85 11.39 13.37
C HIS A 34 4.37 11.41 13.15
N GLY A 35 4.92 10.37 12.51
CA GLY A 35 6.35 10.22 12.28
C GLY A 35 6.81 10.60 10.88
N GLU A 36 8.11 10.48 10.69
CA GLU A 36 8.74 10.52 9.37
C GLU A 36 9.17 9.12 8.99
N ILE A 37 8.63 8.57 7.90
CA ILE A 37 8.99 7.21 7.43
C ILE A 37 10.51 7.10 7.23
N ALA A 38 11.14 8.14 6.70
CA ALA A 38 12.57 8.15 6.46
C ALA A 38 13.43 8.02 7.72
N LYS A 39 12.88 8.33 8.91
CA LYS A 39 13.53 8.12 10.21
C LYS A 39 13.30 6.73 10.79
N ILE A 40 12.17 6.09 10.44
CA ILE A 40 11.84 4.73 10.85
C ILE A 40 12.63 3.72 10.01
N VAL A 41 12.63 3.93 8.70
CA VAL A 41 13.38 3.09 7.77
C VAL A 41 14.85 3.45 7.89
N PRO A 42 15.75 2.52 8.32
CA PRO A 42 17.11 2.87 8.65
C PRO A 42 17.89 3.36 7.41
N ALA A 43 18.51 4.55 7.52
CA ALA A 43 19.45 5.06 6.53
C ALA A 43 20.83 4.39 6.66
N GLU A 44 21.13 3.86 7.83
CA GLU A 44 22.34 3.10 8.12
C GLU A 44 21.97 1.86 8.92
N LEU A 45 22.60 0.74 8.60
CA LEU A 45 22.37 -0.52 9.28
C LEU A 45 23.72 -1.23 9.51
N PRO A 46 24.07 -1.63 10.75
CA PRO A 46 25.36 -2.22 11.04
C PRO A 46 25.66 -3.47 10.18
N GLY A 47 26.75 -3.42 9.44
CA GLY A 47 27.17 -4.50 8.54
C GLY A 47 26.42 -4.60 7.22
N TRP A 48 25.59 -3.59 6.87
CA TRP A 48 24.93 -3.47 5.58
C TRP A 48 25.45 -2.28 4.79
N THR A 49 25.48 -2.41 3.49
CA THR A 49 25.56 -1.27 2.58
C THR A 49 24.13 -0.79 2.33
N VAL A 50 23.89 0.51 2.54
CA VAL A 50 22.57 1.11 2.34
C VAL A 50 22.71 2.22 1.29
N GLU A 51 21.83 2.18 0.29
CA GLU A 51 21.79 3.12 -0.82
C GLU A 51 20.38 3.68 -1.00
N GLU A 52 20.24 4.98 -1.19
CA GLU A 52 18.96 5.57 -1.62
C GLU A 52 18.69 5.19 -3.08
N VAL A 53 17.51 4.67 -3.34
CA VAL A 53 17.06 4.29 -4.69
C VAL A 53 16.07 5.32 -5.19
N PRO A 54 16.37 6.04 -6.28
CA PRO A 54 15.45 7.03 -6.81
C PRO A 54 14.17 6.35 -7.33
N ILE A 55 13.02 7.01 -7.15
CA ILE A 55 11.70 6.54 -7.62
C ILE A 55 11.50 6.70 -9.14
N GLY A 56 12.48 7.20 -9.83
CA GLY A 56 12.51 7.35 -11.29
C GLY A 56 13.95 7.53 -11.76
N GLU A 57 14.25 7.13 -12.99
CA GLU A 57 15.60 7.18 -13.58
C GLU A 57 16.05 8.59 -13.93
N THR A 58 15.12 9.51 -14.15
CA THR A 58 15.39 10.91 -14.48
C THR A 58 14.59 11.84 -13.58
N GLN A 59 15.02 13.10 -13.43
CA GLN A 59 14.27 14.09 -12.66
C GLN A 59 12.83 14.26 -13.17
N GLY A 60 12.63 14.25 -14.49
CA GLY A 60 11.29 14.32 -15.08
C GLY A 60 10.40 13.15 -14.73
N MET A 61 10.95 11.93 -14.63
CA MET A 61 10.22 10.75 -14.15
C MET A 61 9.91 10.87 -12.66
N ILE A 62 10.83 11.33 -11.84
CA ILE A 62 10.62 11.57 -10.41
C ILE A 62 9.47 12.54 -10.21
N ASP A 63 9.49 13.70 -10.90
CA ASP A 63 8.45 14.72 -10.82
C ASP A 63 7.08 14.19 -11.28
N TYR A 64 7.07 13.38 -12.34
CA TYR A 64 5.87 12.71 -12.83
C TYR A 64 5.30 11.74 -11.79
N VAL A 65 6.14 10.89 -11.19
CA VAL A 65 5.74 9.93 -10.15
C VAL A 65 5.18 10.66 -8.93
N ILE A 66 5.84 11.69 -8.45
CA ILE A 66 5.37 12.52 -7.31
C ILE A 66 3.99 13.12 -7.62
N LYS A 67 3.83 13.69 -8.81
CA LYS A 67 2.56 14.29 -9.26
C LYS A 67 1.44 13.25 -9.40
N LEU A 68 1.76 12.06 -9.87
CA LEU A 68 0.81 10.94 -10.06
C LEU A 68 0.41 10.32 -8.72
N LEU A 69 1.39 10.01 -7.88
CA LEU A 69 1.16 9.30 -6.62
C LEU A 69 0.62 10.22 -5.53
N LYS A 70 1.05 11.49 -5.52
CA LYS A 70 0.63 12.51 -4.54
C LYS A 70 0.83 12.08 -3.09
N PHE A 71 1.86 11.29 -2.81
CA PHE A 71 2.20 10.92 -1.43
C PHE A 71 2.70 12.13 -0.64
N ASP A 72 2.58 12.08 0.68
CA ASP A 72 3.16 13.09 1.57
C ASP A 72 4.60 12.74 1.96
N GLN A 73 4.89 11.44 2.09
CA GLN A 73 6.22 10.93 2.39
C GLN A 73 6.52 9.70 1.53
N CYS A 74 7.78 9.56 1.15
CA CYS A 74 8.26 8.39 0.43
C CYS A 74 9.69 8.08 0.84
N VAL A 75 10.03 6.81 0.93
CA VAL A 75 11.39 6.32 1.09
C VAL A 75 11.59 5.12 0.19
N SER A 76 12.76 5.04 -0.43
CA SER A 76 13.16 3.89 -1.23
C SER A 76 14.65 3.66 -1.03
N ARG A 77 15.01 2.51 -0.44
CA ARG A 77 16.40 2.17 -0.08
C ARG A 77 16.72 0.74 -0.45
N ARG A 78 17.93 0.55 -0.92
CA ARG A 78 18.52 -0.77 -1.17
C ARG A 78 19.49 -1.11 -0.05
N TYR A 79 19.36 -2.33 0.46
CA TYR A 79 20.14 -2.88 1.54
C TYR A 79 20.88 -4.13 1.07
N VAL A 80 22.20 -4.17 1.23
CA VAL A 80 23.02 -5.30 0.82
C VAL A 80 23.87 -5.78 1.97
N LYS A 81 23.80 -7.08 2.27
CA LYS A 81 24.67 -7.77 3.24
C LYS A 81 25.01 -9.17 2.73
N GLY A 82 26.26 -9.39 2.38
CA GLY A 82 26.69 -10.64 1.76
C GLY A 82 25.92 -10.91 0.45
N ASN A 83 25.21 -12.03 0.41
CA ASN A 83 24.39 -12.40 -0.76
C ASN A 83 22.94 -11.91 -0.64
N LEU A 84 22.56 -11.25 0.45
CA LEU A 84 21.21 -10.72 0.64
C LEU A 84 21.14 -9.30 0.10
N ALA A 85 20.31 -9.08 -0.92
CA ALA A 85 20.02 -7.76 -1.48
C ALA A 85 18.50 -7.52 -1.43
N ILE A 86 18.10 -6.47 -0.74
CA ILE A 86 16.72 -6.10 -0.48
C ILE A 86 16.51 -4.68 -0.98
N THR A 87 15.44 -4.42 -1.73
CA THR A 87 14.97 -3.06 -1.97
C THR A 87 13.67 -2.86 -1.23
N PHE A 88 13.66 -1.91 -0.29
CA PHE A 88 12.49 -1.49 0.45
C PHE A 88 11.96 -0.17 -0.10
N TYR A 89 10.65 -0.11 -0.29
CA TYR A 89 9.92 1.10 -0.68
C TYR A 89 8.75 1.29 0.25
N ALA A 90 8.53 2.52 0.71
CA ALA A 90 7.31 2.91 1.40
C ALA A 90 6.82 4.28 0.94
N ALA A 91 5.50 4.42 0.84
CA ALA A 91 4.84 5.69 0.57
C ALA A 91 3.66 5.88 1.53
N TYR A 92 3.49 7.10 2.05
CA TYR A 92 2.46 7.46 3.00
C TYR A 92 1.56 8.56 2.44
N TRP A 93 0.28 8.44 2.69
CA TRP A 93 -0.76 9.43 2.40
C TRP A 93 -1.52 9.78 3.67
N SER A 94 -1.52 11.04 4.02
CA SER A 94 -2.35 11.57 5.11
C SER A 94 -3.85 11.46 4.78
N PRO A 95 -4.74 11.52 5.79
CA PRO A 95 -6.17 11.42 5.58
C PRO A 95 -6.70 12.38 4.51
N GLY A 96 -7.42 11.84 3.54
CA GLY A 96 -8.03 12.61 2.44
C GLY A 96 -7.09 12.98 1.28
N LYS A 97 -5.82 12.64 1.35
CA LYS A 97 -4.85 12.92 0.29
C LYS A 97 -5.13 12.10 -0.97
N LYS A 98 -5.46 10.83 -0.80
CA LYS A 98 -5.77 9.89 -1.88
C LYS A 98 -6.77 8.84 -1.41
N SER A 99 -7.65 8.37 -2.29
CA SER A 99 -8.54 7.27 -1.93
C SER A 99 -7.76 5.95 -1.82
N PRO A 100 -8.17 4.99 -0.99
CA PRO A 100 -7.51 3.68 -0.90
C PRO A 100 -7.50 2.91 -2.22
N ILE A 101 -8.51 3.10 -3.05
CA ILE A 101 -8.58 2.49 -4.39
C ILE A 101 -7.50 3.09 -5.31
N ASP A 102 -7.33 4.42 -5.29
CA ASP A 102 -6.35 5.09 -6.13
C ASP A 102 -4.92 4.85 -5.65
N ALA A 103 -4.68 4.86 -4.33
CA ALA A 103 -3.37 4.51 -3.77
C ALA A 103 -3.03 3.04 -4.04
N GLY A 104 -3.98 2.13 -3.82
CA GLY A 104 -3.84 0.71 -4.10
C GLY A 104 -3.70 0.37 -5.59
N GLY A 105 -4.12 1.24 -6.50
CA GLY A 105 -3.92 1.09 -7.94
C GLY A 105 -2.46 1.22 -8.37
N HIS A 106 -1.57 1.66 -7.49
CA HIS A 106 -0.14 1.80 -7.75
C HIS A 106 0.71 0.63 -7.21
N ASN A 107 0.10 -0.52 -6.98
CA ASN A 107 0.81 -1.74 -6.63
C ASN A 107 1.61 -2.33 -7.81
N PRO A 108 2.50 -3.31 -7.58
CA PRO A 108 3.27 -3.95 -8.64
C PRO A 108 2.41 -4.58 -9.74
N ASP A 109 1.22 -5.08 -9.43
CA ASP A 109 0.30 -5.68 -10.42
C ASP A 109 -0.15 -4.68 -11.51
N ALA A 110 -0.15 -3.39 -11.21
CA ALA A 110 -0.47 -2.33 -12.14
C ALA A 110 0.81 -1.63 -12.65
N CYS A 111 1.52 -0.92 -11.75
CA CYS A 111 2.62 -0.06 -12.16
C CYS A 111 3.78 -0.80 -12.83
N TRP A 112 4.15 -1.99 -12.35
CA TRP A 112 5.25 -2.73 -12.96
C TRP A 112 4.84 -3.37 -14.27
N VAL A 113 3.63 -3.90 -14.34
CA VAL A 113 3.11 -4.49 -15.57
C VAL A 113 2.95 -3.44 -16.66
N ASP A 114 2.48 -2.25 -16.33
CA ASP A 114 2.39 -1.13 -17.28
C ASP A 114 3.79 -0.63 -17.73
N ASN A 115 4.83 -0.92 -16.94
CA ASN A 115 6.22 -0.62 -17.25
C ASN A 115 7.02 -1.83 -17.79
N GLY A 116 6.34 -2.81 -18.37
CA GLY A 116 6.96 -3.91 -19.14
C GLY A 116 7.38 -5.12 -18.32
N TRP A 117 7.02 -5.20 -17.03
CA TRP A 117 7.19 -6.42 -16.25
C TRP A 117 6.06 -7.40 -16.53
N THR A 118 6.37 -8.68 -16.61
CA THR A 118 5.40 -9.77 -16.71
C THR A 118 5.15 -10.35 -15.33
N ARG A 119 3.91 -10.40 -14.86
CA ARG A 119 3.55 -11.11 -13.64
C ARG A 119 3.50 -12.61 -13.92
N ILE A 120 4.42 -13.37 -13.35
CA ILE A 120 4.53 -14.83 -13.52
C ILE A 120 4.01 -15.62 -12.32
N GLY A 121 3.91 -15.00 -11.15
CA GLY A 121 3.34 -15.59 -9.93
C GLY A 121 2.59 -14.57 -9.08
N ARG A 122 1.56 -15.03 -8.35
CA ARG A 122 0.79 -14.14 -7.48
C ARG A 122 0.05 -14.93 -6.40
N GLU A 123 0.25 -14.52 -5.15
CA GLU A 123 -0.50 -15.00 -4.00
C GLU A 123 -1.13 -13.81 -3.27
N PHE A 124 -2.38 -13.96 -2.84
CA PHE A 124 -3.16 -12.90 -2.19
C PHE A 124 -3.33 -13.20 -0.71
N ALA A 125 -3.16 -12.18 0.13
CA ALA A 125 -3.39 -12.25 1.56
C ALA A 125 -2.69 -13.46 2.22
N VAL A 126 -1.39 -13.61 1.94
CA VAL A 126 -0.55 -14.67 2.54
C VAL A 126 -0.50 -14.45 4.05
N THR A 127 -0.83 -15.47 4.82
CA THR A 127 -0.91 -15.44 6.29
C THR A 127 -0.02 -16.50 6.92
N GLY A 128 0.25 -16.38 8.22
CA GLY A 128 0.98 -17.38 8.98
C GLY A 128 2.50 -17.38 8.76
N THR A 129 3.03 -16.40 8.00
CA THR A 129 4.47 -16.27 7.81
C THR A 129 5.13 -15.72 9.08
N LYS A 130 6.07 -16.46 9.63
CA LYS A 130 6.80 -16.08 10.83
C LYS A 130 8.25 -15.74 10.52
N LEU A 131 8.73 -14.66 11.10
CA LEU A 131 10.14 -14.26 11.13
C LEU A 131 10.63 -14.36 12.58
N GLY A 132 11.29 -15.47 12.90
CA GLY A 132 11.59 -15.83 14.29
C GLY A 132 10.30 -16.11 15.08
N SER A 133 10.09 -15.37 16.17
CA SER A 133 8.88 -15.49 17.02
C SER A 133 7.71 -14.61 16.58
N ARG A 134 7.92 -13.70 15.64
CA ARG A 134 6.92 -12.70 15.22
C ARG A 134 6.23 -13.13 13.93
N GLU A 135 4.93 -12.93 13.86
CA GLU A 135 4.13 -13.20 12.67
C GLU A 135 3.89 -11.92 11.87
N LEU A 136 4.10 -12.01 10.55
CA LEU A 136 3.80 -10.91 9.64
C LEU A 136 2.28 -10.69 9.52
N GLN A 137 1.87 -9.43 9.39
CA GLN A 137 0.54 -9.11 8.91
C GLN A 137 0.29 -9.79 7.55
N PRO A 138 -0.96 -10.14 7.21
CA PRO A 138 -1.27 -10.63 5.88
C PRO A 138 -0.66 -9.74 4.80
N TYR A 139 0.06 -10.33 3.87
CA TYR A 139 0.76 -9.60 2.81
C TYR A 139 0.43 -10.17 1.44
N GLU A 140 0.72 -9.38 0.44
CA GLU A 140 0.57 -9.74 -0.96
C GLU A 140 1.93 -10.20 -1.49
N MET A 141 1.94 -11.31 -2.23
CA MET A 141 3.15 -11.85 -2.84
C MET A 141 3.04 -11.86 -4.34
N GLY A 142 4.04 -11.33 -5.02
CA GLY A 142 4.15 -11.34 -6.48
C GLY A 142 5.51 -11.83 -6.95
N LEU A 143 5.54 -12.50 -8.08
CA LEU A 143 6.75 -12.80 -8.83
C LEU A 143 6.64 -12.16 -10.21
N TYR A 144 7.57 -11.27 -10.51
CA TYR A 144 7.59 -10.51 -11.76
C TYR A 144 8.86 -10.79 -12.52
N GLU A 145 8.77 -10.75 -13.88
CA GLU A 145 9.90 -10.99 -14.76
C GLU A 145 10.02 -9.88 -15.81
N ARG A 146 11.23 -9.42 -16.03
CA ARG A 146 11.59 -8.54 -17.15
C ARG A 146 13.00 -8.87 -17.62
N GLU A 147 13.13 -9.10 -18.93
CA GLU A 147 14.42 -9.39 -19.59
C GLU A 147 15.16 -10.58 -18.97
N GLY A 148 14.41 -11.61 -18.54
CA GLY A 148 14.96 -12.82 -17.92
C GLY A 148 15.32 -12.66 -16.44
N ILE A 149 15.15 -11.47 -15.85
CA ILE A 149 15.35 -11.22 -14.41
C ILE A 149 14.04 -11.43 -13.69
N GLN A 150 14.03 -12.35 -12.72
CA GLN A 150 12.89 -12.61 -11.87
C GLN A 150 13.04 -11.85 -10.55
N LEU A 151 11.96 -11.18 -10.15
CA LEU A 151 11.93 -10.33 -8.95
C LEU A 151 10.76 -10.74 -8.05
N PRO A 152 11.01 -11.49 -6.97
CA PRO A 152 10.03 -11.74 -5.92
C PRO A 152 9.75 -10.46 -5.13
N VAL A 153 8.47 -10.23 -4.78
CA VAL A 153 8.04 -9.00 -4.12
C VAL A 153 6.98 -9.31 -3.07
N MET A 154 7.22 -8.89 -1.85
CA MET A 154 6.22 -8.83 -0.78
C MET A 154 5.73 -7.39 -0.63
N PHE A 155 4.42 -7.19 -0.46
CA PHE A 155 3.92 -5.84 -0.23
C PHE A 155 2.68 -5.81 0.66
N TRP A 156 2.54 -4.70 1.38
CA TRP A 156 1.42 -4.38 2.27
C TRP A 156 0.82 -3.05 1.86
N HIS A 157 -0.48 -2.95 2.02
CA HIS A 157 -1.17 -1.68 1.99
C HIS A 157 -2.00 -1.58 3.27
N LEU A 158 -1.59 -0.73 4.21
CA LEU A 158 -2.33 -0.48 5.43
C LEU A 158 -3.19 0.76 5.25
N VAL A 159 -4.45 0.64 5.63
CA VAL A 159 -5.45 1.72 5.56
C VAL A 159 -6.02 1.91 6.96
N ASN A 160 -5.76 3.04 7.59
CA ASN A 160 -6.02 3.29 9.01
C ASN A 160 -5.40 2.23 9.94
N GLY A 161 -4.26 1.67 9.55
CA GLY A 161 -3.57 0.62 10.29
C GLY A 161 -4.01 -0.81 10.00
N ASP A 162 -5.11 -1.01 9.29
CA ASP A 162 -5.60 -2.33 8.91
C ASP A 162 -5.11 -2.74 7.52
N VAL A 163 -4.81 -4.02 7.34
CA VAL A 163 -4.40 -4.54 6.03
C VAL A 163 -5.53 -4.42 5.02
N HIS A 164 -5.25 -3.77 3.92
CA HIS A 164 -6.15 -3.70 2.77
C HIS A 164 -5.82 -4.84 1.80
N ALA A 165 -6.64 -5.89 1.83
CA ALA A 165 -6.48 -7.04 0.95
C ALA A 165 -6.81 -6.68 -0.51
N TYR A 166 -5.94 -7.12 -1.42
CA TYR A 166 -6.17 -7.02 -2.85
C TYR A 166 -6.95 -8.22 -3.37
N LYS A 167 -7.68 -8.01 -4.45
CA LYS A 167 -8.28 -9.08 -5.26
C LYS A 167 -7.75 -8.95 -6.68
N ASP A 168 -7.71 -10.03 -7.43
CA ASP A 168 -7.25 -9.96 -8.82
C ASP A 168 -8.19 -9.07 -9.66
N HIS A 169 -7.76 -7.86 -9.94
CA HIS A 169 -8.54 -6.88 -10.71
C HIS A 169 -8.48 -7.09 -12.22
N ARG A 170 -7.59 -7.98 -12.72
CA ARG A 170 -7.45 -8.22 -14.17
C ARG A 170 -8.70 -8.83 -14.80
N GLN A 171 -9.50 -9.56 -14.03
CA GLN A 171 -10.78 -10.07 -14.52
C GLN A 171 -11.84 -8.97 -14.75
N GLY A 172 -11.71 -7.81 -14.10
CA GLY A 172 -12.70 -6.71 -14.19
C GLY A 172 -12.40 -5.62 -15.25
N TRP A 173 -11.17 -5.51 -15.73
CA TRP A 173 -10.80 -4.45 -16.70
C TRP A 173 -11.24 -4.75 -18.14
N LYS A 174 -11.56 -6.00 -18.46
CA LYS A 174 -12.01 -6.40 -19.80
C LYS A 174 -13.51 -6.12 -20.06
N GLU A 175 -14.28 -5.70 -19.07
CA GLU A 175 -15.74 -5.76 -19.11
C GLU A 175 -16.46 -4.41 -19.26
N GLY A 176 -15.79 -3.33 -19.66
CA GLY A 176 -16.43 -2.06 -20.03
C GLY A 176 -17.44 -1.53 -18.98
N PHE A 177 -18.64 -1.13 -19.42
CA PHE A 177 -19.69 -0.57 -18.56
C PHE A 177 -20.20 -1.53 -17.47
N ALA A 178 -20.15 -2.83 -17.70
CA ALA A 178 -20.51 -3.86 -16.73
C ALA A 178 -19.55 -3.88 -15.52
N GLY A 179 -18.28 -3.55 -15.71
CA GLY A 179 -17.29 -3.46 -14.63
C GLY A 179 -17.67 -2.44 -13.53
N VAL A 180 -18.50 -1.44 -13.83
CA VAL A 180 -18.99 -0.48 -12.82
C VAL A 180 -19.92 -1.17 -11.83
N PHE A 181 -20.80 -2.06 -12.31
CA PHE A 181 -21.74 -2.80 -11.44
C PHE A 181 -21.04 -3.88 -10.61
N PHE A 182 -20.02 -4.54 -11.13
CA PHE A 182 -19.23 -5.53 -10.39
C PHE A 182 -18.39 -4.89 -9.27
N ARG A 183 -18.04 -3.59 -9.38
CA ARG A 183 -17.33 -2.83 -8.33
C ARG A 183 -18.24 -2.31 -7.22
N LEU A 184 -19.57 -2.30 -7.45
CA LEU A 184 -20.53 -1.77 -6.47
C LEU A 184 -20.43 -2.47 -5.10
N PRO A 185 -20.38 -3.81 -5.00
CA PRO A 185 -20.25 -4.50 -3.71
C PRO A 185 -18.98 -4.10 -2.96
N LYS A 186 -17.84 -4.00 -3.66
CA LYS A 186 -16.57 -3.55 -3.05
C LYS A 186 -16.63 -2.11 -2.59
N ARG A 187 -17.25 -1.22 -3.37
CA ARG A 187 -17.46 0.17 -2.97
C ARG A 187 -18.37 0.29 -1.75
N ILE A 188 -19.39 -0.56 -1.63
CA ILE A 188 -20.26 -0.61 -0.44
C ILE A 188 -19.48 -1.13 0.77
N GLU A 189 -18.63 -2.13 0.60
CA GLU A 189 -17.75 -2.66 1.65
C GLU A 189 -16.75 -1.58 2.11
N ASP A 190 -16.08 -0.89 1.18
CA ASP A 190 -15.18 0.22 1.46
C ASP A 190 -15.93 1.38 2.14
N LEU A 191 -17.16 1.67 1.73
CA LEU A 191 -18.00 2.67 2.36
C LEU A 191 -18.36 2.31 3.80
N LYS A 192 -18.65 1.02 4.07
CA LYS A 192 -18.94 0.52 5.43
C LYS A 192 -17.70 0.58 6.32
N ARG A 193 -16.52 0.25 5.77
CA ARG A 193 -15.26 0.19 6.52
C ARG A 193 -14.63 1.57 6.73
N LEU A 194 -14.61 2.41 5.71
CA LEU A 194 -13.89 3.69 5.68
C LEU A 194 -14.80 4.93 5.86
N GLY A 195 -16.11 4.71 5.93
CA GLY A 195 -17.10 5.79 5.98
C GLY A 195 -17.29 6.51 4.63
N LEU A 196 -18.22 7.46 4.61
CA LEU A 196 -18.58 8.21 3.40
C LEU A 196 -17.44 9.11 2.87
N ASN A 197 -16.57 9.57 3.74
CA ASN A 197 -15.50 10.49 3.40
C ASN A 197 -14.28 9.81 2.76
N GLN A 198 -14.11 8.50 2.93
CA GLN A 198 -12.96 7.70 2.47
C GLN A 198 -11.60 8.36 2.78
N ARG A 199 -11.56 9.16 3.86
CA ARG A 199 -10.39 9.92 4.30
C ARG A 199 -9.54 9.09 5.25
N ALA A 200 -9.12 7.93 4.79
CA ALA A 200 -8.21 7.09 5.52
C ALA A 200 -6.77 7.54 5.29
N GLU A 201 -5.96 7.52 6.34
CA GLU A 201 -4.53 7.55 6.14
C GLU A 201 -4.04 6.20 5.64
N GLN A 202 -2.96 6.19 4.89
CA GLN A 202 -2.50 4.99 4.22
C GLN A 202 -0.99 4.92 4.19
N ILE A 203 -0.48 3.70 4.30
CA ILE A 203 0.91 3.42 3.99
C ILE A 203 0.97 2.20 3.07
N PHE A 204 1.67 2.33 1.95
CA PHE A 204 2.02 1.24 1.08
C PHE A 204 3.49 0.90 1.28
N MET A 205 3.81 -0.37 1.47
CA MET A 205 5.16 -0.85 1.69
C MET A 205 5.43 -2.01 0.75
N ARG A 206 6.67 -2.07 0.24
CA ARG A 206 7.11 -3.12 -0.67
C ARG A 206 8.54 -3.52 -0.34
N VAL A 207 8.78 -4.82 -0.30
CA VAL A 207 10.10 -5.44 -0.18
C VAL A 207 10.31 -6.30 -1.41
N SER A 208 11.35 -6.03 -2.18
CA SER A 208 11.74 -6.83 -3.33
C SER A 208 13.15 -7.41 -3.15
N PHE A 209 13.39 -8.56 -3.77
CA PHE A 209 14.59 -9.35 -3.55
C PHE A 209 15.28 -9.61 -4.89
N ASP A 210 16.49 -9.09 -5.07
CA ASP A 210 17.21 -9.16 -6.33
C ASP A 210 17.66 -10.61 -6.63
N GLY A 211 16.93 -11.31 -7.53
CA GLY A 211 17.31 -12.63 -8.05
C GLY A 211 17.40 -13.76 -7.00
N GLN A 212 16.73 -13.63 -5.87
CA GLN A 212 16.84 -14.57 -4.75
C GLN A 212 15.59 -15.44 -4.59
N ASP A 213 15.81 -16.65 -4.08
CA ASP A 213 14.76 -17.55 -3.67
C ASP A 213 14.08 -17.00 -2.39
N LEU A 214 12.78 -16.70 -2.48
CA LEU A 214 12.00 -16.16 -1.38
C LEU A 214 12.09 -17.03 -0.13
N GLN A 215 12.01 -18.36 -0.24
CA GLN A 215 12.05 -19.24 0.91
C GLN A 215 13.37 -19.09 1.68
N LYS A 216 14.49 -19.00 0.98
CA LYS A 216 15.80 -18.77 1.59
C LYS A 216 15.91 -17.40 2.24
N VAL A 217 15.26 -16.38 1.66
CA VAL A 217 15.23 -15.04 2.26
C VAL A 217 14.39 -15.06 3.54
N LEU A 218 13.23 -15.70 3.55
CA LEU A 218 12.37 -15.81 4.73
C LEU A 218 13.03 -16.59 5.89
N GLU A 219 13.98 -17.47 5.61
CA GLU A 219 14.74 -18.22 6.60
C GLU A 219 16.02 -17.48 7.07
N ASN A 220 16.38 -16.37 6.41
CA ASN A 220 17.63 -15.66 6.66
C ASN A 220 17.54 -14.78 7.94
N PRO A 221 18.40 -14.99 8.96
CA PRO A 221 18.39 -14.17 10.18
C PRO A 221 18.64 -12.67 9.96
N ASP A 222 19.44 -12.32 8.94
CA ASP A 222 19.68 -10.93 8.60
C ASP A 222 18.42 -10.26 8.04
N PHE A 223 17.61 -11.01 7.26
CA PHE A 223 16.31 -10.55 6.83
C PHE A 223 15.35 -10.34 8.00
N HIS A 224 15.32 -11.26 8.97
CA HIS A 224 14.52 -11.09 10.20
C HIS A 224 14.92 -9.83 10.96
N THR A 225 16.23 -9.59 11.09
CA THR A 225 16.76 -8.38 11.73
C THR A 225 16.32 -7.12 10.99
N PHE A 226 16.47 -7.10 9.67
CA PHE A 226 16.02 -5.99 8.83
C PHE A 226 14.52 -5.71 9.01
N MET A 227 13.67 -6.73 8.91
CA MET A 227 12.22 -6.59 9.07
C MET A 227 11.82 -6.07 10.46
N ASN A 228 12.57 -6.42 11.51
CA ASN A 228 12.33 -5.90 12.85
C ASN A 228 12.52 -4.38 12.96
N TYR A 229 13.42 -3.77 12.16
CA TYR A 229 13.53 -2.31 12.10
C TYR A 229 12.29 -1.66 11.48
N LEU A 230 11.58 -2.39 10.61
CA LEU A 230 10.34 -1.91 9.98
C LEU A 230 9.09 -2.13 10.84
N ALA A 231 9.24 -2.79 12.00
CA ALA A 231 8.14 -3.10 12.89
C ALA A 231 7.24 -1.89 13.24
N PRO A 232 7.79 -0.66 13.50
CA PRO A 232 6.95 0.51 13.77
C PRO A 232 6.02 0.90 12.62
N LEU A 233 6.22 0.38 11.41
CA LEU A 233 5.33 0.57 10.27
C LEU A 233 4.12 -0.38 10.28
N GLY A 234 3.95 -1.23 11.30
CA GLY A 234 2.79 -2.10 11.47
C GLY A 234 2.78 -3.36 10.60
N ILE A 235 3.97 -3.85 10.21
CA ILE A 235 4.08 -5.06 9.36
C ILE A 235 3.93 -6.38 10.14
N PHE A 236 3.90 -6.36 11.47
CA PHE A 236 3.71 -7.53 12.32
C PHE A 236 2.35 -7.51 13.03
N THR A 237 1.79 -8.69 13.30
CA THR A 237 0.49 -8.86 13.96
C THR A 237 0.49 -8.46 15.43
N ASP A 238 1.65 -8.45 16.07
CA ASP A 238 1.85 -8.06 17.47
C ASP A 238 2.01 -6.54 17.68
N GLN A 239 1.91 -5.77 16.59
CA GLN A 239 1.95 -4.32 16.63
C GLN A 239 0.71 -3.72 15.99
N THR A 240 0.02 -2.90 16.75
CA THR A 240 -0.95 -1.97 16.16
C THR A 240 -0.18 -0.77 15.58
N TRP A 241 -0.61 -0.31 14.42
CA TRP A 241 -0.10 0.93 13.84
C TRP A 241 -0.76 2.12 14.55
N ASP A 242 -0.28 2.46 15.72
CA ASP A 242 -0.68 3.61 16.51
C ASP A 242 0.31 4.77 16.39
N GLY A 243 1.00 4.79 15.25
CA GLY A 243 1.84 5.90 14.84
C GLY A 243 2.77 6.38 15.93
N TYR A 244 3.94 5.80 16.03
CA TYR A 244 5.02 6.30 16.87
C TYR A 244 4.87 6.10 18.38
N SER A 245 5.00 4.91 18.86
CA SER A 245 5.60 4.77 20.18
C SER A 245 7.08 5.16 20.04
N GLU A 246 7.52 6.21 20.72
CA GLU A 246 8.92 6.62 20.79
C GLU A 246 9.80 5.38 20.94
N ILE A 247 10.72 5.18 19.99
CA ILE A 247 11.80 4.23 20.18
C ILE A 247 12.55 4.78 21.40
N LYS A 248 12.22 4.29 22.59
CA LYS A 248 13.03 4.52 23.78
C LYS A 248 14.39 3.94 23.45
N LYS A 249 15.36 4.84 23.32
CA LYS A 249 16.78 4.51 23.21
C LYS A 249 17.25 3.71 24.44
#